data_5b27a0746df35d8c22e608de80843526
#
_entry.id   5b27a0746df35d8c22e608de80843526
#
_cell.length_a   1.000
_cell.length_b   1.000
_cell.length_c   1.000
_cell.angle_alpha   90.00
_cell.angle_beta   90.00
_cell.angle_gamma   90.00
#
_symmetry.space_group_name_H-M   'P 1'
#
loop_
_entity.id
_entity.type
_entity.pdbx_description
1 polymer ?
#
loop_
_entity_poly.entity_id
_entity_poly.type
_entity_poly.pdbx_seq_one_letter_code
_entity_poly.pdbx_strand_id
1 'polypeptide(L)'
;MESIYEGIVLGYLTRCGNRFCCPQYGIKTESGKEDWRCPNFVVLDFETKQVILAEVTTAWNIKSMGDKAIQLHDQGIAKLQQQLTGKVVSACPDLSSWPVKIQLFVREDRKDELAKALEGRVDKRDFEIITLEEAFRRWKW
;
A
#
# COMPACT_ATOMS: atom_id res chain seq x y z
N MET A 1 5.63 16.40 5.21
CA MET A 1 4.34 17.11 5.08
C MET A 1 3.39 16.22 4.30
N GLU A 2 2.28 15.95 4.89
CA GLU A 2 1.24 15.17 4.23
C GLU A 2 0.58 16.00 3.12
N SER A 3 0.51 15.44 1.93
CA SER A 3 -0.14 16.12 0.82
C SER A 3 -1.67 16.00 0.96
N ILE A 4 -2.40 16.92 0.31
CA ILE A 4 -3.86 16.84 0.26
C ILE A 4 -4.33 15.50 -0.35
N TYR A 5 -3.56 14.94 -1.27
CA TYR A 5 -3.88 13.67 -1.91
C TYR A 5 -3.70 12.49 -0.95
N GLU A 6 -2.67 12.52 -0.11
CA GLU A 6 -2.51 11.55 0.96
C GLU A 6 -3.66 11.62 1.97
N GLY A 7 -4.12 12.82 2.29
CA GLY A 7 -5.31 13.02 3.13
C GLY A 7 -6.58 12.41 2.51
N ILE A 8 -6.79 12.57 1.21
CA ILE A 8 -7.90 11.96 0.47
C ILE A 8 -7.81 10.43 0.53
N VAL A 9 -6.62 9.89 0.28
CA VAL A 9 -6.39 8.44 0.32
C VAL A 9 -6.58 7.90 1.72
N LEU A 10 -6.09 8.59 2.74
CA LEU A 10 -6.31 8.21 4.14
C LEU A 10 -7.81 8.14 4.48
N GLY A 11 -8.58 9.15 4.07
CA GLY A 11 -10.03 9.16 4.24
C GLY A 11 -10.72 7.98 3.52
N TYR A 12 -10.27 7.67 2.32
CA TYR A 12 -10.76 6.51 1.57
C TYR A 12 -10.43 5.19 2.27
N LEU A 13 -9.18 5.00 2.69
CA LEU A 13 -8.72 3.77 3.35
C LEU A 13 -9.44 3.53 4.68
N THR A 14 -9.79 4.59 5.40
CA THR A 14 -10.42 4.50 6.73
C THR A 14 -11.95 4.63 6.70
N ARG A 15 -12.57 4.70 5.52
CA ARG A 15 -14.03 4.82 5.38
C ARG A 15 -14.81 3.64 5.97
N CYS A 16 -14.19 2.48 5.99
CA CYS A 16 -14.74 1.28 6.62
C CYS A 16 -14.17 1.17 8.03
N GLY A 17 -15.00 0.98 9.03
CA GLY A 17 -14.65 1.13 10.44
C GLY A 17 -13.64 0.17 11.02
N ASN A 18 -13.28 -0.94 10.42
CA ASN A 18 -12.43 -1.97 11.02
C ASN A 18 -10.98 -1.96 10.48
N ARG A 19 -10.47 -0.77 10.19
CA ARG A 19 -9.10 -0.60 9.66
C ARG A 19 -8.24 0.25 10.58
N PHE A 20 -7.02 -0.20 10.76
CA PHE A 20 -5.96 0.57 11.38
C PHE A 20 -4.97 1.00 10.31
N CYS A 21 -4.72 2.30 10.19
CA CYS A 21 -3.83 2.86 9.16
C CYS A 21 -2.61 3.49 9.80
N CYS A 22 -1.42 3.04 9.39
CA CYS A 22 -0.15 3.59 9.82
C CYS A 22 0.53 4.31 8.65
N PRO A 23 0.73 5.64 8.72
CA PRO A 23 1.45 6.36 7.68
C PRO A 23 2.95 6.10 7.77
N GLN A 24 3.61 6.02 6.62
CA GLN A 24 5.07 5.96 6.49
C GLN A 24 5.75 4.87 7.34
N TYR A 25 5.16 3.69 7.36
CA TYR A 25 5.73 2.55 8.07
C TYR A 25 7.00 2.05 7.36
N GLY A 26 8.12 2.06 8.06
CA GLY A 26 9.41 1.62 7.52
C GLY A 26 9.53 0.10 7.43
N ILE A 27 9.72 -0.41 6.23
CA ILE A 27 10.04 -1.82 6.00
C ILE A 27 11.56 -1.96 6.00
N LYS A 28 12.13 -2.67 6.96
CA LYS A 28 13.59 -2.81 7.10
C LYS A 28 14.18 -3.74 6.06
N THR A 29 15.29 -3.32 5.47
CA THR A 29 16.08 -4.17 4.57
C THR A 29 17.00 -5.12 5.35
N GLU A 30 17.51 -6.16 4.68
CA GLU A 30 18.44 -7.13 5.29
C GLU A 30 19.73 -6.50 5.76
N SER A 31 20.15 -5.39 5.17
CA SER A 31 21.37 -4.67 5.54
C SER A 31 21.24 -3.85 6.82
N GLY A 32 20.10 -3.87 7.49
CA GLY A 32 19.84 -3.09 8.71
C GLY A 32 19.75 -1.59 8.49
N LYS A 33 19.89 -1.10 7.27
CA LYS A 33 19.57 0.28 6.93
C LYS A 33 18.06 0.45 6.95
N GLU A 34 17.63 1.53 7.58
CA GLU A 34 16.22 1.92 7.48
C GLU A 34 15.84 1.95 6.02
N ASP A 35 14.66 1.39 5.77
CA ASP A 35 14.25 1.13 4.44
C ASP A 35 14.22 2.38 3.59
N TRP A 36 14.79 2.19 2.48
CA TRP A 36 14.71 3.06 1.35
C TRP A 36 13.28 3.23 0.80
N ARG A 37 12.29 2.50 1.32
CA ARG A 37 10.93 2.51 0.78
C ARG A 37 9.86 2.33 1.84
N CYS A 38 9.50 3.45 2.43
CA CYS A 38 8.29 3.51 3.24
C CYS A 38 7.08 3.61 2.31
N PRO A 39 6.15 2.66 2.33
CA PRO A 39 4.85 2.90 1.70
C PRO A 39 4.17 4.10 2.35
N ASN A 40 3.36 4.82 1.59
CA ASN A 40 2.62 5.95 2.15
C ASN A 40 1.76 5.50 3.34
N PHE A 41 1.11 4.34 3.22
CA PHE A 41 0.32 3.77 4.30
C PHE A 41 0.46 2.26 4.37
N VAL A 42 0.48 1.72 5.59
CA VAL A 42 0.24 0.31 5.88
C VAL A 42 -1.10 0.22 6.61
N VAL A 43 -2.01 -0.57 6.08
CA VAL A 43 -3.36 -0.71 6.62
C VAL A 43 -3.56 -2.14 7.10
N LEU A 44 -4.04 -2.28 8.32
CA LEU A 44 -4.53 -3.56 8.85
C LEU A 44 -6.05 -3.56 8.73
N ASP A 45 -6.57 -4.46 7.91
CA ASP A 45 -8.00 -4.64 7.74
C ASP A 45 -8.46 -5.85 8.57
N PHE A 46 -9.08 -5.58 9.69
CA PHE A 46 -9.53 -6.61 10.63
C PHE A 46 -10.80 -7.33 10.19
N GLU A 47 -11.55 -6.76 9.27
CA GLU A 47 -12.74 -7.40 8.73
C GLU A 47 -12.37 -8.49 7.72
N THR A 48 -11.50 -8.16 6.77
CA THR A 48 -11.06 -9.10 5.73
C THR A 48 -9.82 -9.89 6.12
N LYS A 49 -9.18 -9.54 7.23
CA LYS A 49 -7.91 -10.12 7.71
C LYS A 49 -6.81 -10.07 6.65
N GLN A 50 -6.58 -8.87 6.15
CA GLN A 50 -5.51 -8.60 5.18
C GLN A 50 -4.71 -7.36 5.55
N VAL A 51 -3.49 -7.32 5.07
CA VAL A 51 -2.62 -6.13 5.16
C VAL A 51 -2.60 -5.46 3.81
N ILE A 52 -2.76 -4.14 3.79
CA ILE A 52 -2.73 -3.35 2.55
C ILE A 52 -1.54 -2.40 2.61
N LEU A 53 -0.70 -2.46 1.59
CA LEU A 53 0.35 -1.48 1.34
C LEU A 53 -0.18 -0.46 0.33
N ALA A 54 -0.33 0.78 0.74
CA ALA A 54 -0.88 1.82 -0.12
C ALA A 54 0.20 2.82 -0.54
N GLU A 55 0.28 3.08 -1.83
CA GLU A 55 1.15 4.07 -2.45
C GLU A 55 0.34 5.11 -3.19
N VAL A 56 0.74 6.36 -3.06
CA VAL A 56 0.05 7.51 -3.67
C VAL A 56 1.01 8.28 -4.54
N THR A 57 0.62 8.59 -5.76
CA THR A 57 1.36 9.53 -6.60
C THR A 57 0.45 10.41 -7.42
N THR A 58 0.83 11.67 -7.56
CA THR A 58 0.24 12.62 -8.48
C THR A 58 1.15 12.88 -9.68
N ALA A 59 2.30 12.21 -9.74
CA ALA A 59 3.28 12.44 -10.78
C ALA A 59 2.74 12.08 -12.17
N TRP A 60 3.09 12.91 -13.14
CA TRP A 60 2.78 12.63 -14.54
C TRP A 60 3.53 11.40 -15.04
N ASN A 61 4.79 11.26 -14.65
CA ASN A 61 5.61 10.09 -14.99
C ASN A 61 5.41 9.00 -13.93
N ILE A 62 4.78 7.92 -14.32
CA ILE A 62 4.47 6.79 -13.42
C ILE A 62 5.59 5.76 -13.29
N LYS A 63 6.71 5.95 -13.95
CA LYS A 63 7.82 4.99 -13.93
C LYS A 63 8.29 4.71 -12.50
N SER A 64 8.48 5.75 -11.71
CA SER A 64 8.89 5.61 -10.31
C SER A 64 7.87 4.84 -9.48
N MET A 65 6.59 5.08 -9.71
CA MET A 65 5.51 4.33 -9.05
C MET A 65 5.54 2.85 -9.46
N GLY A 66 5.69 2.58 -10.76
CA GLY A 66 5.78 1.20 -11.28
C GLY A 66 6.97 0.45 -10.68
N ASP A 67 8.14 1.05 -10.65
CA ASP A 67 9.35 0.46 -10.07
C ASP A 67 9.17 0.18 -8.58
N LYS A 68 8.59 1.12 -7.85
CA LYS A 68 8.32 0.97 -6.42
C LYS A 68 7.30 -0.14 -6.15
N ALA A 69 6.25 -0.22 -6.96
CA ALA A 69 5.25 -1.27 -6.85
C ALA A 69 5.85 -2.67 -7.06
N ILE A 70 6.70 -2.82 -8.07
CA ILE A 70 7.41 -4.08 -8.35
C ILE A 70 8.31 -4.46 -7.18
N GLN A 71 9.04 -3.53 -6.60
CA GLN A 71 9.90 -3.79 -5.46
C GLN A 71 9.10 -4.17 -4.20
N LEU A 72 7.98 -3.51 -3.95
CA LEU A 72 7.08 -3.88 -2.86
C LEU A 72 6.55 -5.30 -3.04
N HIS A 73 6.20 -5.66 -4.25
CA HIS A 73 5.74 -7.01 -4.57
C HIS A 73 6.86 -8.06 -4.37
N ASP A 74 8.03 -7.82 -4.94
CA ASP A 74 9.10 -8.82 -4.99
C ASP A 74 9.82 -9.00 -3.65
N GLN A 75 9.91 -7.95 -2.85
CA GLN A 75 10.69 -7.94 -1.62
C GLN A 75 9.92 -7.42 -0.40
N GLY A 76 9.12 -6.38 -0.58
CA GLY A 76 8.47 -5.68 0.51
C GLY A 76 7.46 -6.53 1.27
N ILE A 77 6.66 -7.32 0.57
CA ILE A 77 5.64 -8.18 1.18
C ILE A 77 6.28 -9.18 2.13
N ALA A 78 7.31 -9.91 1.68
CA ALA A 78 7.99 -10.89 2.51
C ALA A 78 8.65 -10.28 3.73
N LYS A 79 9.29 -9.12 3.57
CA LYS A 79 9.94 -8.40 4.67
C LYS A 79 8.93 -7.84 5.67
N LEU A 80 7.83 -7.32 5.20
CA LEU A 80 6.76 -6.86 6.08
C LEU A 80 6.21 -8.02 6.91
N GLN A 81 5.91 -9.15 6.29
CA GLN A 81 5.44 -10.34 6.99
C GLN A 81 6.44 -10.81 8.05
N GLN A 82 7.72 -10.78 7.74
CA GLN A 82 8.79 -11.10 8.70
C GLN A 82 8.82 -10.11 9.88
N GLN A 83 8.68 -8.81 9.63
CA GLN A 83 8.63 -7.81 10.68
C GLN A 83 7.40 -7.97 11.58
N LEU A 84 6.26 -8.30 11.01
CA LEU A 84 5.02 -8.53 11.73
C LEU A 84 5.09 -9.80 12.59
N THR A 85 5.83 -10.82 12.15
CA THR A 85 6.02 -12.05 12.93
C THR A 85 6.76 -11.82 14.25
N GLY A 86 7.73 -10.92 14.27
CA GLY A 86 8.57 -10.67 15.46
C GLY A 86 8.00 -9.69 16.48
N LYS A 87 6.96 -8.94 16.11
CA LYS A 87 6.45 -7.82 16.92
C LYS A 87 4.98 -7.95 17.28
N VAL A 88 4.47 -9.14 17.22
CA VAL A 88 3.05 -9.28 17.36
C VAL A 88 2.58 -8.89 18.72
N VAL A 89 1.84 -7.87 18.68
CA VAL A 89 0.85 -7.55 19.66
C VAL A 89 0.12 -8.83 20.02
N SER A 90 0.17 -9.21 21.29
CA SER A 90 -0.52 -10.39 21.82
C SER A 90 -2.02 -10.45 21.46
N ALA A 91 -2.58 -9.35 20.99
CA ALA A 91 -3.98 -9.24 20.56
C ALA A 91 -4.27 -9.78 19.14
N CYS A 92 -3.24 -10.01 18.31
CA CYS A 92 -3.43 -10.51 16.94
C CYS A 92 -2.27 -11.43 16.52
N PRO A 93 -2.21 -12.65 17.07
CA PRO A 93 -1.07 -13.56 16.85
C PRO A 93 -0.92 -14.03 15.39
N ASP A 94 -1.99 -13.94 14.60
CA ASP A 94 -2.02 -14.45 13.23
C ASP A 94 -1.71 -13.40 12.17
N LEU A 95 -1.28 -12.21 12.56
CA LEU A 95 -1.05 -11.09 11.64
C LEU A 95 -0.05 -11.44 10.53
N SER A 96 0.98 -12.24 10.86
CA SER A 96 1.97 -12.70 9.88
C SER A 96 1.41 -13.64 8.80
N SER A 97 0.26 -14.25 9.05
CA SER A 97 -0.43 -15.12 8.09
C SER A 97 -1.40 -14.40 7.19
N TRP A 98 -1.68 -13.12 7.47
CA TRP A 98 -2.61 -12.34 6.67
C TRP A 98 -2.02 -12.06 5.28
N PRO A 99 -2.80 -12.23 4.21
CA PRO A 99 -2.33 -11.88 2.88
C PRO A 99 -2.04 -10.39 2.79
N VAL A 100 -1.01 -10.05 2.02
CA VAL A 100 -0.63 -8.66 1.77
C VAL A 100 -1.06 -8.27 0.38
N LYS A 101 -1.78 -7.16 0.27
CA LYS A 101 -2.19 -6.57 -0.99
C LYS A 101 -1.57 -5.19 -1.16
N ILE A 102 -1.34 -4.82 -2.40
CA ILE A 102 -0.81 -3.50 -2.75
C ILE A 102 -1.89 -2.70 -3.46
N GLN A 103 -2.18 -1.51 -2.96
CA GLN A 103 -3.09 -0.56 -3.59
C GLN A 103 -2.29 0.65 -4.06
N LEU A 104 -2.42 0.95 -5.35
CA LEU A 104 -1.73 2.07 -5.98
C LEU A 104 -2.75 3.15 -6.34
N PHE A 105 -2.57 4.34 -5.78
CA PHE A 105 -3.44 5.48 -5.99
C PHE A 105 -2.77 6.44 -6.97
N VAL A 106 -3.38 6.60 -8.13
CA VAL A 106 -2.85 7.40 -9.24
C VAL A 106 -3.95 8.27 -9.84
N ARG A 107 -3.55 9.25 -10.63
CA ARG A 107 -4.49 10.03 -11.43
C ARG A 107 -5.18 9.15 -12.46
N GLU A 108 -6.44 9.43 -12.75
CA GLU A 108 -7.23 8.67 -13.71
C GLU A 108 -6.57 8.60 -15.09
N ASP A 109 -5.97 9.70 -15.53
CA ASP A 109 -5.26 9.76 -16.81
C ASP A 109 -3.95 8.97 -16.86
N ARG A 110 -3.50 8.40 -15.74
CA ARG A 110 -2.28 7.59 -15.64
C ARG A 110 -2.56 6.10 -15.34
N LYS A 111 -3.79 5.74 -15.06
CA LYS A 111 -4.17 4.38 -14.68
C LYS A 111 -3.76 3.33 -15.69
N ASP A 112 -4.11 3.55 -16.97
CA ASP A 112 -3.84 2.57 -18.02
C ASP A 112 -2.34 2.39 -18.28
N GLU A 113 -1.58 3.46 -18.23
CA GLU A 113 -0.13 3.42 -18.39
C GLU A 113 0.53 2.62 -17.27
N LEU A 114 0.09 2.83 -16.02
CA LEU A 114 0.59 2.06 -14.88
C LEU A 114 0.21 0.58 -15.00
N ALA A 115 -1.02 0.28 -15.38
CA ALA A 115 -1.48 -1.09 -15.56
C ALA A 115 -0.64 -1.83 -16.62
N LYS A 116 -0.30 -1.17 -17.73
CA LYS A 116 0.59 -1.72 -18.76
C LYS A 116 2.00 -1.96 -18.23
N ALA A 117 2.54 -1.03 -17.44
CA ALA A 117 3.88 -1.15 -16.87
C ALA A 117 4.00 -2.34 -15.90
N LEU A 118 2.92 -2.71 -15.25
CA LEU A 118 2.87 -3.82 -14.29
C LEU A 118 2.47 -5.16 -14.93
N GLU A 119 1.97 -5.15 -16.16
CA GLU A 119 1.51 -6.34 -16.83
C GLU A 119 2.66 -7.36 -17.00
N GLY A 120 2.41 -8.60 -16.57
CA GLY A 120 3.40 -9.67 -16.61
C GLY A 120 4.54 -9.55 -15.58
N ARG A 121 4.60 -8.47 -14.81
CA ARG A 121 5.64 -8.22 -13.80
C ARG A 121 5.19 -8.51 -12.38
N VAL A 122 3.90 -8.47 -12.12
CA VAL A 122 3.30 -8.67 -10.82
C VAL A 122 2.06 -9.54 -10.92
N ASP A 123 1.72 -10.24 -9.85
CA ASP A 123 0.48 -11.01 -9.79
C ASP A 123 -0.70 -10.05 -9.62
N LYS A 124 -1.64 -10.09 -10.56
CA LYS A 124 -2.83 -9.24 -10.53
C LYS A 124 -3.68 -9.41 -9.27
N ARG A 125 -3.59 -10.55 -8.61
CA ARG A 125 -4.33 -10.81 -7.37
C ARG A 125 -3.80 -10.00 -6.20
N ASP A 126 -2.54 -9.58 -6.26
CA ASP A 126 -1.88 -8.85 -5.19
C ASP A 126 -1.96 -7.33 -5.38
N PHE A 127 -2.46 -6.88 -6.52
CA PHE A 127 -2.48 -5.46 -6.89
C PHE A 127 -3.87 -4.95 -7.20
N GLU A 128 -4.12 -3.71 -6.81
CA GLU A 128 -5.27 -2.94 -7.21
C GLU A 128 -4.83 -1.51 -7.52
N ILE A 129 -5.24 -1.00 -8.67
CA ILE A 129 -4.99 0.40 -9.05
C ILE A 129 -6.30 1.16 -8.86
N ILE A 130 -6.27 2.17 -8.00
CA ILE A 130 -7.40 3.01 -7.66
C ILE A 130 -7.09 4.43 -8.11
N THR A 131 -8.04 5.09 -8.76
CA THR A 131 -7.82 6.47 -9.15
C THR A 131 -8.05 7.41 -7.97
N LEU A 132 -7.31 8.50 -7.93
CA LEU A 132 -7.50 9.54 -6.91
C LEU A 132 -8.91 10.14 -7.00
N GLU A 133 -9.43 10.25 -8.20
CA GLU A 133 -10.78 10.74 -8.47
C GLU A 133 -11.84 9.79 -7.88
N GLU A 134 -11.63 8.49 -8.00
CA GLU A 134 -12.51 7.48 -7.37
C GLU A 134 -12.42 7.56 -5.85
N ALA A 135 -11.23 7.65 -5.30
CA ALA A 135 -11.03 7.78 -3.86
C ALA A 135 -11.73 9.03 -3.31
N PHE A 136 -11.62 10.15 -4.00
CA PHE A 136 -12.29 11.39 -3.63
C PHE A 136 -13.82 11.27 -3.67
N ARG A 137 -14.37 10.67 -4.71
CA ARG A 137 -15.84 10.49 -4.85
C ARG A 137 -16.42 9.60 -3.74
N ARG A 138 -15.65 8.62 -3.28
CA ARG A 138 -16.10 7.70 -2.24
C ARG A 138 -15.82 8.19 -0.82
N TRP A 139 -15.15 9.30 -0.69
CA TRP A 139 -14.91 9.91 0.61
C TRP A 139 -16.23 10.48 1.14
N LYS A 140 -16.70 9.90 2.23
CA LYS A 140 -17.88 10.43 2.93
C LYS A 140 -17.40 11.34 4.05
N TRP A 141 -17.87 12.53 3.98
CA TRP A 141 -17.68 13.54 5.04
C TRP A 141 -18.45 13.18 6.30
#